data_103612bff1fc352bfd09c887604a3b28
#
_entry.id   103612bff1fc352bfd09c887604a3b28
#
_cell.length_a   1.000
_cell.length_b   1.000
_cell.length_c   1.000
_cell.angle_alpha   90.00
_cell.angle_beta   90.00
_cell.angle_gamma   90.00
#
_symmetry.space_group_name_H-M   'P 1'
#
loop_
_entity.id
_entity.type
_entity.pdbx_description
1 polymer ?
#
loop_
_entity_poly.entity_id
_entity_poly.type
_entity_poly.pdbx_seq_one_letter_code
_entity_poly.pdbx_strand_id
1 'polypeptide(L)'
;MQNAAPQLPQRFNFAQDLLALNEARGNKIAFRDDHCDLSYAELDHRVRCFAAGLLAHGLQPEQRVLLVMIDTVDLPVAFLGALYAGVVPVPVNTLLTAENYGYMLTHSDAKMIVVSDALRSTVDPAVSACGHPLKIVVSGALANDRDIAFSSLLAQPPMPQPADTHADQFAFWLYSSGSTGQPKGTVHSHANLYWTAELYGKPVLALNEHDVVFSAAKLFFAYGLGNALTFPLSVGATVVLMSERPTPNAVFARLIKQKPTVFYGVPTLYVAMLAADALPDRDQLKLRLCVSAGEALPREVGERFSAHVGCDILDGLGSTEMLHIFLSNRSGAVRYGTSGTPVPGYEMALRDEHGQSVAVGDIGDLYIKGPSAALLYWNSRDKSTATFQGEWVKSGDKYTVDADGYYSYAGRSDDMLKVSGQYVSPIEVESALMAHDQVLECAVVGQTDVDGLTKTVAYVVLHESDAANDEMANILKAFVKNRLAPFKYPREIHFIRELPKTATGKIQRFKLREQDVG
;
A
#
# COMPACT_ATOMS: atom_id res chain seq x y z
N MET A 1 -2.63 -5.06 34.30
CA MET A 1 -3.15 -3.66 34.26
C MET A 1 -3.52 -3.40 32.81
N GLN A 2 -4.80 -3.30 32.49
CA GLN A 2 -5.24 -2.85 31.17
C GLN A 2 -4.84 -1.38 31.08
N ASN A 3 -3.80 -1.06 30.31
CA ASN A 3 -3.55 0.33 29.94
C ASN A 3 -4.76 0.80 29.13
N ALA A 4 -5.48 1.79 29.67
CA ALA A 4 -6.52 2.46 28.89
C ALA A 4 -5.90 2.92 27.56
N ALA A 5 -6.58 2.63 26.45
CA ALA A 5 -6.13 3.10 25.14
C ALA A 5 -5.91 4.62 25.22
N PRO A 6 -4.83 5.17 24.65
CA PRO A 6 -4.59 6.60 24.63
C PRO A 6 -5.81 7.31 24.05
N GLN A 7 -6.35 8.32 24.76
CA GLN A 7 -7.44 9.13 24.25
C GLN A 7 -6.87 10.31 23.48
N LEU A 8 -7.21 10.42 22.21
CA LEU A 8 -6.89 11.62 21.44
C LEU A 8 -7.74 12.81 21.92
N PRO A 9 -7.15 14.02 22.01
CA PRO A 9 -7.93 15.21 22.27
C PRO A 9 -8.89 15.50 21.10
N GLN A 10 -10.05 16.08 21.37
CA GLN A 10 -11.01 16.44 20.31
C GLN A 10 -10.40 17.45 19.32
N ARG A 11 -9.67 18.46 19.81
CA ARG A 11 -8.90 19.38 18.99
C ARG A 11 -7.53 18.76 18.70
N PHE A 12 -7.33 18.38 17.47
CA PHE A 12 -6.17 17.62 17.05
C PHE A 12 -5.82 17.89 15.59
N ASN A 13 -4.57 18.31 15.35
CA ASN A 13 -3.98 18.41 14.01
C ASN A 13 -2.80 17.44 13.93
N PHE A 14 -2.91 16.40 13.12
CA PHE A 14 -1.89 15.37 13.05
C PHE A 14 -0.51 15.90 12.65
N ALA A 15 -0.43 16.87 11.73
CA ALA A 15 0.86 17.43 11.32
C ALA A 15 1.52 18.19 12.49
N GLN A 16 0.76 18.98 13.24
CA GLN A 16 1.27 19.66 14.44
C GLN A 16 1.75 18.68 15.51
N ASP A 17 0.97 17.63 15.78
CA ASP A 17 1.34 16.60 16.76
C ASP A 17 2.68 15.94 16.38
N LEU A 18 2.81 15.53 15.11
CA LEU A 18 4.01 14.90 14.58
C LEU A 18 5.26 15.81 14.63
N LEU A 19 5.09 17.09 14.33
CA LEU A 19 6.18 18.09 14.41
C LEU A 19 6.60 18.35 15.85
N ALA A 20 5.63 18.50 16.77
CA ALA A 20 5.88 18.73 18.19
C ALA A 20 6.62 17.55 18.85
N LEU A 21 6.28 16.31 18.52
CA LEU A 21 7.00 15.11 18.99
C LEU A 21 8.50 15.13 18.67
N ASN A 22 8.91 15.88 17.64
CA ASN A 22 10.28 15.89 17.14
C ASN A 22 11.02 17.20 17.40
N GLU A 23 10.44 18.17 18.13
CA GLU A 23 11.06 19.47 18.41
C GLU A 23 12.47 19.33 19.02
N ALA A 24 12.65 18.40 19.96
CA ALA A 24 13.96 18.13 20.59
C ALA A 24 14.97 17.48 19.65
N ARG A 25 14.56 17.01 18.46
CA ARG A 25 15.40 16.32 17.48
C ARG A 25 15.73 17.20 16.26
N GLY A 26 15.64 18.51 16.38
CA GLY A 26 15.74 19.45 15.26
C GLY A 26 16.91 19.23 14.30
N ASN A 27 18.09 18.89 14.81
CA ASN A 27 19.29 18.66 14.00
C ASN A 27 19.39 17.26 13.37
N LYS A 28 18.47 16.35 13.72
CA LYS A 28 18.47 15.00 13.18
C LYS A 28 17.83 15.00 11.78
N ILE A 29 18.35 14.14 10.89
CA ILE A 29 17.77 13.96 9.56
C ILE A 29 16.43 13.22 9.68
N ALA A 30 15.36 13.85 9.21
CA ALA A 30 14.04 13.27 9.08
C ALA A 30 13.91 12.51 7.76
N PHE A 31 14.27 13.16 6.65
CA PHE A 31 14.20 12.58 5.32
C PHE A 31 15.53 12.74 4.58
N ARG A 32 15.82 11.74 3.77
CA ARG A 32 16.94 11.74 2.83
C ARG A 32 16.42 11.28 1.48
N ASP A 33 16.62 12.07 0.43
CA ASP A 33 16.42 11.65 -0.95
C ASP A 33 17.74 11.63 -1.72
N ASP A 34 17.69 11.52 -3.06
CA ASP A 34 18.88 11.45 -3.89
C ASP A 34 19.60 12.82 -4.03
N HIS A 35 18.96 13.92 -3.61
CA HIS A 35 19.43 15.29 -3.83
C HIS A 35 19.79 16.00 -2.53
N CYS A 36 19.07 15.74 -1.44
CA CYS A 36 19.30 16.43 -0.17
C CYS A 36 18.90 15.60 1.05
N ASP A 37 19.45 15.99 2.19
CA ASP A 37 18.98 15.62 3.52
C ASP A 37 18.10 16.76 4.06
N LEU A 38 17.00 16.40 4.72
CA LEU A 38 16.08 17.32 5.38
C LEU A 38 16.04 17.00 6.87
N SER A 39 16.49 17.90 7.72
CA SER A 39 16.42 17.74 9.17
C SER A 39 14.99 17.95 9.71
N TYR A 40 14.72 17.52 10.95
CA TYR A 40 13.42 17.74 11.59
C TYR A 40 13.08 19.22 11.76
N ALA A 41 14.07 20.08 12.06
CA ALA A 41 13.85 21.52 12.16
C ALA A 41 13.52 22.14 10.79
N GLU A 42 14.21 21.72 9.73
CA GLU A 42 13.91 22.19 8.37
C GLU A 42 12.56 21.66 7.89
N LEU A 43 12.19 20.42 8.25
CA LEU A 43 10.87 19.87 7.96
C LEU A 43 9.77 20.72 8.61
N ASP A 44 9.87 21.01 9.93
CA ASP A 44 8.92 21.87 10.63
C ASP A 44 8.80 23.23 9.95
N HIS A 45 9.93 23.87 9.68
CA HIS A 45 9.94 25.18 9.03
C HIS A 45 9.28 25.16 7.65
N ARG A 46 9.66 24.19 6.77
CA ARG A 46 9.09 24.10 5.41
C ARG A 46 7.61 23.75 5.42
N VAL A 47 7.17 22.87 6.33
CA VAL A 47 5.76 22.51 6.51
C VAL A 47 4.93 23.74 6.86
N ARG A 48 5.38 24.56 7.82
CA ARG A 48 4.67 25.80 8.22
C ARG A 48 4.69 26.86 7.13
N CYS A 49 5.80 27.01 6.41
CA CYS A 49 5.87 27.92 5.26
C CYS A 49 4.94 27.48 4.12
N PHE A 50 4.92 26.18 3.79
CA PHE A 50 4.04 25.64 2.77
C PHE A 50 2.55 25.84 3.15
N ALA A 51 2.19 25.58 4.41
CA ALA A 51 0.86 25.83 4.94
C ALA A 51 0.43 27.32 4.74
N ALA A 52 1.30 28.26 5.11
CA ALA A 52 1.07 29.69 4.87
C ALA A 52 0.92 29.98 3.37
N GLY A 53 1.75 29.34 2.53
CA GLY A 53 1.71 29.47 1.08
C GLY A 53 0.37 29.04 0.47
N LEU A 54 -0.18 27.92 0.93
CA LEU A 54 -1.51 27.46 0.49
C LEU A 54 -2.60 28.49 0.78
N LEU A 55 -2.62 29.03 2.01
CA LEU A 55 -3.61 30.03 2.42
C LEU A 55 -3.40 31.37 1.69
N ALA A 56 -2.16 31.82 1.47
CA ALA A 56 -1.83 33.00 0.70
C ALA A 56 -2.28 32.88 -0.77
N HIS A 57 -2.28 31.67 -1.31
CA HIS A 57 -2.86 31.37 -2.62
C HIS A 57 -4.38 31.15 -2.57
N GLY A 58 -5.06 31.43 -1.47
CA GLY A 58 -6.51 31.46 -1.34
C GLY A 58 -7.18 30.11 -1.12
N LEU A 59 -6.44 29.06 -0.80
CA LEU A 59 -7.06 27.81 -0.36
C LEU A 59 -7.71 28.01 1.01
N GLN A 60 -8.85 27.36 1.19
CA GLN A 60 -9.60 27.39 2.45
C GLN A 60 -9.53 26.01 3.13
N PRO A 61 -9.75 25.94 4.45
CA PRO A 61 -9.88 24.65 5.14
C PRO A 61 -10.85 23.72 4.42
N GLU A 62 -10.53 22.42 4.47
CA GLU A 62 -11.26 21.32 3.80
C GLU A 62 -11.28 21.36 2.27
N GLN A 63 -10.73 22.37 1.61
CA GLN A 63 -10.49 22.30 0.17
C GLN A 63 -9.37 21.29 -0.15
N ARG A 64 -9.45 20.67 -1.32
CA ARG A 64 -8.52 19.62 -1.73
C ARG A 64 -7.38 20.20 -2.56
N VAL A 65 -6.19 19.65 -2.29
CA VAL A 65 -4.99 19.82 -3.12
C VAL A 65 -4.56 18.44 -3.63
N LEU A 66 -4.54 18.28 -4.96
CA LEU A 66 -4.08 17.02 -5.58
C LEU A 66 -2.55 17.01 -5.60
N LEU A 67 -1.92 15.94 -5.09
CA LEU A 67 -0.47 15.79 -5.06
C LEU A 67 -0.05 14.70 -6.08
N VAL A 68 0.45 15.12 -7.24
CA VAL A 68 1.03 14.24 -8.28
C VAL A 68 2.54 14.39 -8.23
N MET A 69 3.14 13.80 -7.21
CA MET A 69 4.54 14.04 -6.87
C MET A 69 5.33 12.75 -6.76
N ILE A 70 6.58 12.77 -7.22
CA ILE A 70 7.55 11.69 -6.96
C ILE A 70 8.04 11.78 -5.50
N ASP A 71 8.56 10.67 -4.97
CA ASP A 71 9.02 10.55 -3.58
C ASP A 71 10.35 11.29 -3.37
N THR A 72 10.27 12.62 -3.29
CA THR A 72 11.34 13.54 -2.82
C THR A 72 10.90 14.18 -1.51
N VAL A 73 11.79 14.95 -0.86
CA VAL A 73 11.47 15.66 0.39
C VAL A 73 10.32 16.68 0.25
N ASP A 74 10.00 17.11 -0.96
CA ASP A 74 8.90 18.04 -1.20
C ASP A 74 7.52 17.41 -0.98
N LEU A 75 7.36 16.09 -1.24
CA LEU A 75 6.08 15.43 -1.04
C LEU A 75 5.65 15.34 0.44
N PRO A 76 6.50 14.89 1.39
CA PRO A 76 6.17 14.99 2.82
C PRO A 76 5.88 16.41 3.28
N VAL A 77 6.63 17.41 2.78
CA VAL A 77 6.40 18.83 3.10
C VAL A 77 5.03 19.28 2.61
N ALA A 78 4.66 18.93 1.36
CA ALA A 78 3.36 19.28 0.79
C ALA A 78 2.21 18.60 1.54
N PHE A 79 2.35 17.30 1.86
CA PHE A 79 1.34 16.53 2.58
C PHE A 79 1.11 17.07 4.00
N LEU A 80 2.17 17.22 4.78
CA LEU A 80 2.08 17.71 6.16
C LEU A 80 1.68 19.19 6.20
N GLY A 81 2.17 20.02 5.27
CA GLY A 81 1.81 21.43 5.18
C GLY A 81 0.33 21.65 4.86
N ALA A 82 -0.24 20.81 3.99
CA ALA A 82 -1.67 20.85 3.73
C ALA A 82 -2.48 20.47 4.99
N LEU A 83 -2.11 19.38 5.68
CA LEU A 83 -2.74 19.00 6.96
C LEU A 83 -2.62 20.11 8.02
N TYR A 84 -1.44 20.75 8.12
CA TYR A 84 -1.19 21.83 9.05
C TYR A 84 -2.12 23.03 8.81
N ALA A 85 -2.37 23.34 7.52
CA ALA A 85 -3.28 24.40 7.09
C ALA A 85 -4.77 24.03 7.16
N GLY A 86 -5.13 22.78 7.54
CA GLY A 86 -6.51 22.29 7.47
C GLY A 86 -7.01 22.04 6.05
N VAL A 87 -6.12 22.05 5.06
CA VAL A 87 -6.37 21.71 3.65
C VAL A 87 -6.20 20.21 3.48
N VAL A 88 -7.02 19.59 2.63
CA VAL A 88 -7.05 18.13 2.42
C VAL A 88 -6.10 17.73 1.29
N PRO A 89 -4.90 17.18 1.57
CA PRO A 89 -4.04 16.62 0.54
C PRO A 89 -4.62 15.31 -0.02
N VAL A 90 -4.48 15.14 -1.33
CA VAL A 90 -4.91 13.95 -2.06
C VAL A 90 -3.72 13.44 -2.86
N PRO A 91 -2.79 12.67 -2.26
CA PRO A 91 -1.69 12.07 -2.99
C PRO A 91 -2.22 10.98 -3.92
N VAL A 92 -1.71 10.96 -5.16
CA VAL A 92 -2.18 10.05 -6.20
C VAL A 92 -1.01 9.35 -6.89
N ASN A 93 -1.30 8.17 -7.42
CA ASN A 93 -0.32 7.36 -8.13
C ASN A 93 0.25 8.12 -9.34
N THR A 94 1.58 8.18 -9.43
CA THR A 94 2.33 8.88 -10.49
C THR A 94 2.42 8.13 -11.81
N LEU A 95 1.91 6.90 -11.88
CA LEU A 95 1.93 6.05 -13.07
C LEU A 95 0.57 5.96 -13.79
N LEU A 96 -0.33 6.88 -13.48
CA LEU A 96 -1.67 6.94 -14.08
C LEU A 96 -1.65 7.70 -15.42
N THR A 97 -2.74 7.56 -16.18
CA THR A 97 -2.94 8.29 -17.44
C THR A 97 -3.52 9.68 -17.22
N ALA A 98 -3.43 10.55 -18.22
CA ALA A 98 -4.07 11.87 -18.19
C ALA A 98 -5.58 11.79 -17.93
N GLU A 99 -6.27 10.79 -18.47
CA GLU A 99 -7.70 10.55 -18.23
C GLU A 99 -7.98 10.30 -16.74
N ASN A 100 -7.17 9.47 -16.09
CA ASN A 100 -7.32 9.20 -14.66
C ASN A 100 -7.11 10.47 -13.82
N TYR A 101 -6.09 11.29 -14.15
CA TYR A 101 -5.88 12.56 -13.46
C TYR A 101 -7.04 13.53 -13.69
N GLY A 102 -7.57 13.61 -14.92
CA GLY A 102 -8.75 14.41 -15.23
C GLY A 102 -9.98 14.01 -14.40
N TYR A 103 -10.22 12.70 -14.30
CA TYR A 103 -11.25 12.16 -13.39
C TYR A 103 -11.01 12.57 -11.94
N MET A 104 -9.80 12.40 -11.42
CA MET A 104 -9.49 12.72 -10.02
C MET A 104 -9.60 14.21 -9.72
N LEU A 105 -9.17 15.10 -10.62
CA LEU A 105 -9.33 16.54 -10.49
C LEU A 105 -10.81 16.95 -10.38
N THR A 106 -11.65 16.41 -11.27
CA THR A 106 -13.09 16.68 -11.27
C THR A 106 -13.79 16.07 -10.07
N HIS A 107 -13.51 14.79 -9.78
CA HIS A 107 -14.14 14.05 -8.67
C HIS A 107 -13.78 14.62 -7.30
N SER A 108 -12.53 15.04 -7.09
CA SER A 108 -12.10 15.66 -5.83
C SER A 108 -12.48 17.13 -5.72
N ASP A 109 -12.85 17.79 -6.81
CA ASP A 109 -13.01 19.25 -6.87
C ASP A 109 -11.78 19.97 -6.31
N ALA A 110 -10.57 19.49 -6.65
CA ALA A 110 -9.31 20.06 -6.18
C ALA A 110 -9.16 21.50 -6.67
N LYS A 111 -8.75 22.41 -5.78
CA LYS A 111 -8.55 23.83 -6.10
C LYS A 111 -7.10 24.14 -6.49
N MET A 112 -6.22 23.21 -6.19
CA MET A 112 -4.80 23.29 -6.53
C MET A 112 -4.28 21.88 -6.85
N ILE A 113 -3.31 21.83 -7.74
CA ILE A 113 -2.48 20.63 -7.97
C ILE A 113 -1.02 20.98 -7.68
N VAL A 114 -0.33 20.12 -6.96
CA VAL A 114 1.12 20.14 -6.83
C VAL A 114 1.69 19.00 -7.65
N VAL A 115 2.56 19.31 -8.57
CA VAL A 115 3.09 18.34 -9.52
C VAL A 115 4.61 18.41 -9.57
N SER A 116 5.28 17.25 -9.59
CA SER A 116 6.71 17.20 -9.91
C SER A 116 6.92 17.49 -11.41
N ASP A 117 7.93 18.28 -11.75
CA ASP A 117 8.21 18.70 -13.13
C ASP A 117 8.34 17.52 -14.10
N ALA A 118 8.96 16.43 -13.67
CA ALA A 118 9.09 15.20 -14.44
C ALA A 118 7.74 14.56 -14.86
N LEU A 119 6.62 14.92 -14.21
CA LEU A 119 5.29 14.35 -14.49
C LEU A 119 4.40 15.28 -15.32
N ARG A 120 4.87 16.50 -15.63
CA ARG A 120 4.10 17.53 -16.33
C ARG A 120 3.52 17.04 -17.67
N SER A 121 4.32 16.35 -18.48
CA SER A 121 3.86 15.88 -19.79
C SER A 121 2.64 14.96 -19.73
N THR A 122 2.49 14.19 -18.64
CA THR A 122 1.34 13.31 -18.41
C THR A 122 0.16 14.05 -17.79
N VAL A 123 0.42 15.06 -16.93
CA VAL A 123 -0.60 15.75 -16.14
C VAL A 123 -1.20 16.95 -16.89
N ASP A 124 -0.43 17.66 -17.72
CA ASP A 124 -0.87 18.88 -18.40
C ASP A 124 -2.11 18.73 -19.29
N PRO A 125 -2.31 17.61 -20.02
CA PRO A 125 -3.55 17.39 -20.75
C PRO A 125 -4.78 17.34 -19.83
N ALA A 126 -4.67 16.71 -18.65
CA ALA A 126 -5.74 16.64 -17.65
C ALA A 126 -6.05 18.02 -17.05
N VAL A 127 -5.01 18.80 -16.74
CA VAL A 127 -5.15 20.16 -16.23
C VAL A 127 -5.80 21.07 -17.28
N SER A 128 -5.41 20.95 -18.54
CA SER A 128 -5.99 21.75 -19.63
C SER A 128 -7.45 21.44 -19.91
N ALA A 129 -7.86 20.19 -19.67
CA ALA A 129 -9.26 19.74 -19.79
C ALA A 129 -10.11 19.99 -18.54
N CYS A 130 -9.50 20.49 -17.45
CA CYS A 130 -10.20 20.73 -16.20
C CYS A 130 -11.24 21.84 -16.36
N GLY A 131 -12.51 21.54 -16.06
CA GLY A 131 -13.64 22.45 -16.25
C GLY A 131 -13.79 23.55 -15.17
N HIS A 132 -12.86 23.66 -14.20
CA HIS A 132 -12.89 24.67 -13.15
C HIS A 132 -11.51 25.30 -12.93
N PRO A 133 -11.44 26.51 -12.33
CA PRO A 133 -10.16 27.15 -12.03
C PRO A 133 -9.27 26.29 -11.14
N LEU A 134 -8.06 26.02 -11.59
CA LEU A 134 -7.06 25.21 -10.91
C LEU A 134 -5.72 25.96 -10.85
N LYS A 135 -5.13 26.04 -9.68
CA LYS A 135 -3.77 26.56 -9.48
C LYS A 135 -2.76 25.42 -9.64
N ILE A 136 -1.67 25.69 -10.34
CA ILE A 136 -0.63 24.70 -10.62
C ILE A 136 0.63 25.09 -9.87
N VAL A 137 1.05 24.28 -8.91
CA VAL A 137 2.32 24.41 -8.20
C VAL A 137 3.27 23.35 -8.71
N VAL A 138 4.48 23.72 -9.07
CA VAL A 138 5.50 22.83 -9.64
C VAL A 138 6.67 22.67 -8.68
N SER A 139 6.96 21.43 -8.29
CA SER A 139 8.19 21.03 -7.63
C SER A 139 9.21 20.66 -8.71
N GLY A 140 10.25 21.48 -8.85
CA GLY A 140 11.26 21.39 -9.89
C GLY A 140 11.22 22.57 -10.87
N ALA A 141 11.56 22.34 -12.13
CA ALA A 141 11.63 23.37 -13.16
C ALA A 141 10.22 23.80 -13.63
N LEU A 142 10.00 25.11 -13.78
CA LEU A 142 8.76 25.66 -14.29
C LEU A 142 8.69 25.49 -15.81
N ALA A 143 7.51 25.14 -16.31
CA ALA A 143 7.28 24.96 -17.75
C ALA A 143 6.71 26.23 -18.42
N ASN A 144 6.02 27.11 -17.65
CA ASN A 144 5.41 28.34 -18.17
C ASN A 144 5.17 29.39 -17.05
N ASP A 145 4.83 30.62 -17.47
CA ASP A 145 4.63 31.76 -16.56
C ASP A 145 3.39 31.66 -15.66
N ARG A 146 2.51 30.69 -15.90
CA ARG A 146 1.31 30.47 -15.06
C ARG A 146 1.59 29.51 -13.91
N ASP A 147 2.71 28.81 -13.96
CA ASP A 147 3.13 27.90 -12.93
C ASP A 147 3.60 28.65 -11.69
N ILE A 148 3.19 28.17 -10.54
CA ILE A 148 3.63 28.64 -9.24
C ILE A 148 4.81 27.77 -8.81
N ALA A 149 5.96 28.35 -8.53
CA ALA A 149 7.10 27.59 -8.02
C ALA A 149 6.79 27.03 -6.62
N PHE A 150 7.08 25.77 -6.37
CA PHE A 150 6.98 25.18 -5.03
C PHE A 150 7.78 25.98 -4.00
N SER A 151 8.96 26.44 -4.38
CA SER A 151 9.82 27.31 -3.55
C SER A 151 9.18 28.64 -3.18
N SER A 152 8.25 29.18 -3.97
CA SER A 152 7.55 30.43 -3.63
C SER A 152 6.56 30.25 -2.48
N LEU A 153 6.00 29.06 -2.31
CA LEU A 153 5.19 28.73 -1.13
C LEU A 153 6.08 28.62 0.12
N LEU A 154 7.29 28.08 -0.05
CA LEU A 154 8.27 27.99 1.05
C LEU A 154 8.89 29.35 1.44
N ALA A 155 8.77 30.37 0.58
CA ALA A 155 9.23 31.72 0.87
C ALA A 155 8.27 32.52 1.75
N GLN A 156 7.08 32.01 2.07
CA GLN A 156 6.15 32.65 2.99
C GLN A 156 6.65 32.55 4.43
N PRO A 157 6.32 33.53 5.30
CA PRO A 157 6.57 33.38 6.72
C PRO A 157 5.88 32.12 7.27
N PRO A 158 6.55 31.38 8.18
CA PRO A 158 5.97 30.15 8.71
C PRO A 158 4.67 30.43 9.47
N MET A 159 3.64 29.67 9.21
CA MET A 159 2.35 29.73 9.92
C MET A 159 2.57 29.42 11.41
N PRO A 160 2.24 30.35 12.34
CA PRO A 160 2.63 30.21 13.74
C PRO A 160 1.86 29.12 14.51
N GLN A 161 0.62 28.87 14.13
CA GLN A 161 -0.26 27.89 14.73
C GLN A 161 -0.92 27.05 13.62
N PRO A 162 -1.22 25.77 13.85
CA PRO A 162 -1.97 24.95 12.90
C PRO A 162 -3.40 25.44 12.76
N ALA A 163 -4.08 25.00 11.72
CA ALA A 163 -5.53 25.13 11.65
C ALA A 163 -6.19 24.41 12.85
N ASP A 164 -7.25 25.02 13.36
CA ASP A 164 -8.02 24.46 14.48
C ASP A 164 -8.90 23.30 13.98
N THR A 165 -8.31 22.14 13.83
CA THR A 165 -8.95 20.93 13.32
C THR A 165 -9.44 20.01 14.42
N HIS A 166 -10.38 19.14 14.10
CA HIS A 166 -10.91 18.10 14.98
C HIS A 166 -10.28 16.74 14.64
N ALA A 167 -10.12 15.87 15.64
CA ALA A 167 -9.55 14.53 15.41
C ALA A 167 -10.29 13.74 14.32
N ASP A 168 -11.62 13.87 14.25
CA ASP A 168 -12.49 13.18 13.29
C ASP A 168 -12.78 14.00 12.01
N GLN A 169 -12.18 15.20 11.88
CA GLN A 169 -12.32 16.01 10.68
C GLN A 169 -11.62 15.37 9.48
N PHE A 170 -12.13 15.63 8.27
CA PHE A 170 -11.48 15.20 7.02
C PHE A 170 -10.05 15.73 6.96
N ALA A 171 -9.10 14.81 6.90
CA ALA A 171 -7.68 15.16 6.88
C ALA A 171 -7.05 14.97 5.50
N PHE A 172 -7.27 13.83 4.88
CA PHE A 172 -6.70 13.50 3.56
C PHE A 172 -7.52 12.42 2.87
N TRP A 173 -7.25 12.21 1.57
CA TRP A 173 -7.83 11.11 0.80
C TRP A 173 -6.75 10.27 0.16
N LEU A 174 -7.10 9.00 -0.05
CA LEU A 174 -6.35 8.11 -0.93
C LEU A 174 -7.31 7.53 -1.98
N TYR A 175 -6.86 7.46 -3.21
CA TYR A 175 -7.62 6.76 -4.23
C TYR A 175 -7.26 5.28 -4.25
N SER A 176 -8.29 4.42 -4.12
CA SER A 176 -8.17 2.98 -4.29
C SER A 176 -8.77 2.54 -5.63
N SER A 177 -8.19 1.51 -6.25
CA SER A 177 -8.75 0.91 -7.46
C SER A 177 -10.06 0.20 -7.13
N GLY A 178 -11.14 0.55 -7.84
CA GLY A 178 -12.41 -0.16 -7.73
C GLY A 178 -12.50 -1.35 -8.68
N SER A 179 -13.19 -2.42 -8.30
CA SER A 179 -13.54 -3.55 -9.19
C SER A 179 -14.38 -3.10 -10.40
N THR A 180 -14.98 -1.93 -10.33
CA THR A 180 -15.85 -1.34 -11.38
C THR A 180 -15.14 -0.33 -12.30
N GLY A 181 -13.81 -0.26 -12.30
CA GLY A 181 -12.99 0.54 -13.22
C GLY A 181 -12.62 1.94 -12.72
N GLN A 182 -13.54 2.71 -12.11
CA GLN A 182 -13.22 4.06 -11.65
C GLN A 182 -12.65 4.07 -10.22
N PRO A 183 -11.57 4.84 -9.95
CA PRO A 183 -10.98 4.96 -8.62
C PRO A 183 -11.96 5.56 -7.60
N LYS A 184 -11.89 5.06 -6.35
CA LYS A 184 -12.70 5.54 -5.22
C LYS A 184 -11.83 6.44 -4.33
N GLY A 185 -12.31 7.64 -4.00
CA GLY A 185 -11.66 8.53 -3.02
C GLY A 185 -12.02 8.10 -1.60
N THR A 186 -11.10 7.46 -0.90
CA THR A 186 -11.25 6.98 0.47
C THR A 186 -10.86 8.08 1.43
N VAL A 187 -11.81 8.59 2.21
CA VAL A 187 -11.63 9.78 3.07
C VAL A 187 -11.23 9.36 4.47
N HIS A 188 -10.15 9.94 4.96
CA HIS A 188 -9.57 9.68 6.28
C HIS A 188 -9.57 10.91 7.17
N SER A 189 -9.64 10.68 8.49
CA SER A 189 -9.51 11.70 9.52
C SER A 189 -8.06 11.89 10.00
N HIS A 190 -7.81 12.96 10.76
CA HIS A 190 -6.53 13.15 11.45
C HIS A 190 -6.21 12.01 12.42
N ALA A 191 -7.21 11.48 13.12
CA ALA A 191 -7.07 10.37 14.05
C ALA A 191 -6.60 9.08 13.37
N ASN A 192 -6.99 8.83 12.11
CA ASN A 192 -6.60 7.61 11.41
C ASN A 192 -5.07 7.47 11.25
N LEU A 193 -4.38 8.59 10.93
CA LEU A 193 -2.92 8.61 10.82
C LEU A 193 -2.23 8.29 12.15
N TYR A 194 -2.75 8.86 13.25
CA TYR A 194 -2.23 8.62 14.59
C TYR A 194 -2.38 7.14 14.99
N TRP A 195 -3.59 6.58 14.85
CA TRP A 195 -3.86 5.22 15.30
C TRP A 195 -3.03 4.16 14.59
N THR A 196 -2.74 4.31 13.29
CA THR A 196 -1.91 3.34 12.58
C THR A 196 -0.47 3.33 13.11
N ALA A 197 0.09 4.47 13.48
CA ALA A 197 1.41 4.55 14.09
C ALA A 197 1.42 3.97 15.51
N GLU A 198 0.41 4.31 16.33
CA GLU A 198 0.32 3.85 17.73
C GLU A 198 0.07 2.34 17.85
N LEU A 199 -0.73 1.76 16.96
CA LEU A 199 -1.14 0.37 17.07
C LEU A 199 -0.26 -0.59 16.27
N TYR A 200 0.40 -0.12 15.20
CA TYR A 200 1.24 -0.96 14.37
C TYR A 200 2.72 -0.54 14.35
N GLY A 201 3.01 0.70 13.98
CA GLY A 201 4.39 1.19 13.83
C GLY A 201 5.23 1.03 15.10
N LYS A 202 4.68 1.45 16.24
CA LYS A 202 5.38 1.39 17.53
C LYS A 202 5.39 -0.02 18.14
N PRO A 203 4.24 -0.67 18.43
CA PRO A 203 4.26 -1.93 19.19
C PRO A 203 4.59 -3.17 18.36
N VAL A 204 4.22 -3.22 17.08
CA VAL A 204 4.42 -4.41 16.23
C VAL A 204 5.76 -4.38 15.52
N LEU A 205 6.10 -3.26 14.89
CA LEU A 205 7.39 -3.09 14.21
C LEU A 205 8.51 -2.70 15.16
N ALA A 206 8.17 -2.32 16.40
CA ALA A 206 9.09 -1.83 17.42
C ALA A 206 10.03 -0.74 16.88
N LEU A 207 9.46 0.18 16.07
CA LEU A 207 10.22 1.30 15.52
C LEU A 207 10.70 2.22 16.63
N ASN A 208 11.89 2.74 16.47
CA ASN A 208 12.50 3.66 17.42
C ASN A 208 13.32 4.72 16.69
N GLU A 209 13.79 5.73 17.42
CA GLU A 209 14.51 6.86 16.85
C GLU A 209 15.85 6.51 16.17
N HIS A 210 16.44 5.36 16.46
CA HIS A 210 17.71 4.94 15.86
C HIS A 210 17.53 4.24 14.52
N ASP A 211 16.28 3.96 14.13
CA ASP A 211 16.00 3.30 12.85
C ASP A 211 16.24 4.23 11.67
N VAL A 212 16.76 3.63 10.61
CA VAL A 212 16.77 4.17 9.27
C VAL A 212 15.80 3.33 8.44
N VAL A 213 14.74 3.96 7.96
CA VAL A 213 13.62 3.29 7.30
C VAL A 213 13.71 3.50 5.81
N PHE A 214 13.54 2.43 5.04
CA PHE A 214 13.43 2.49 3.58
C PHE A 214 12.19 1.74 3.10
N SER A 215 11.31 2.42 2.36
CA SER A 215 10.14 1.83 1.74
C SER A 215 10.24 1.87 0.22
N ALA A 216 10.12 0.70 -0.42
CA ALA A 216 9.96 0.61 -1.86
C ALA A 216 8.52 0.97 -2.31
N ALA A 217 7.54 0.86 -1.42
CA ALA A 217 6.18 1.34 -1.65
C ALA A 217 6.14 2.86 -1.55
N LYS A 218 5.50 3.51 -2.54
CA LYS A 218 5.46 4.96 -2.70
C LYS A 218 4.53 5.64 -1.69
N LEU A 219 4.84 6.89 -1.34
CA LEU A 219 4.10 7.71 -0.36
C LEU A 219 2.63 7.97 -0.74
N PHE A 220 2.27 7.88 -2.01
CA PHE A 220 0.89 8.03 -2.44
C PHE A 220 0.01 6.79 -2.20
N PHE A 221 0.57 5.69 -1.71
CA PHE A 221 -0.18 4.52 -1.23
C PHE A 221 -0.31 4.53 0.29
N ALA A 222 -1.39 4.00 0.81
CA ALA A 222 -1.61 3.82 2.24
C ALA A 222 -0.42 3.11 2.91
N TYR A 223 0.07 2.03 2.31
CA TYR A 223 1.23 1.28 2.78
C TYR A 223 2.50 2.14 2.84
N GLY A 224 2.83 2.83 1.75
CA GLY A 224 4.01 3.70 1.70
C GLY A 224 3.90 4.93 2.60
N LEU A 225 2.71 5.50 2.73
CA LEU A 225 2.45 6.66 3.60
C LEU A 225 2.72 6.34 5.08
N GLY A 226 2.27 5.17 5.56
CA GLY A 226 2.60 4.70 6.89
C GLY A 226 4.10 4.44 7.05
N ASN A 227 4.65 3.63 6.15
CA ASN A 227 6.03 3.15 6.21
C ASN A 227 7.08 4.27 6.12
N ALA A 228 6.88 5.26 5.24
CA ALA A 228 7.87 6.27 4.92
C ALA A 228 7.49 7.69 5.37
N LEU A 229 6.42 7.85 6.18
CA LEU A 229 6.06 9.13 6.75
C LEU A 229 5.59 8.98 8.20
N THR A 230 4.38 8.40 8.42
CA THR A 230 3.73 8.52 9.72
C THR A 230 4.43 7.71 10.81
N PHE A 231 4.83 6.47 10.52
CA PHE A 231 5.47 5.59 11.51
C PHE A 231 6.86 6.05 11.90
N PRO A 232 7.80 6.26 10.97
CA PRO A 232 9.14 6.69 11.32
C PRO A 232 9.15 8.05 12.04
N LEU A 233 8.35 9.02 11.58
CA LEU A 233 8.34 10.33 12.22
C LEU A 233 7.68 10.28 13.61
N SER A 234 6.73 9.37 13.87
CA SER A 234 6.12 9.20 15.20
C SER A 234 7.10 8.76 16.28
N VAL A 235 8.26 8.26 15.91
CA VAL A 235 9.33 7.82 16.82
C VAL A 235 10.64 8.60 16.62
N GLY A 236 10.70 9.53 15.67
CA GLY A 236 11.90 10.31 15.37
C GLY A 236 12.96 9.54 14.58
N ALA A 237 12.59 8.56 13.76
CA ALA A 237 13.49 7.82 12.88
C ALA A 237 13.87 8.62 11.62
N THR A 238 14.87 8.15 10.87
CA THR A 238 15.26 8.71 9.57
C THR A 238 14.63 7.91 8.43
N VAL A 239 14.14 8.59 7.40
CA VAL A 239 13.52 7.97 6.22
C VAL A 239 14.41 8.16 5.00
N VAL A 240 14.63 7.08 4.25
CA VAL A 240 15.23 7.11 2.92
C VAL A 240 14.11 7.07 1.88
N LEU A 241 14.05 8.09 1.04
CA LEU A 241 13.09 8.19 -0.06
C LEU A 241 13.72 7.67 -1.36
N MET A 242 12.87 7.26 -2.29
CA MET A 242 13.25 6.73 -3.58
C MET A 242 12.33 7.29 -4.66
N SER A 243 12.82 8.20 -5.49
CA SER A 243 12.01 8.85 -6.53
C SER A 243 11.70 7.93 -7.70
N GLU A 244 12.67 7.10 -8.13
CA GLU A 244 12.52 6.20 -9.28
C GLU A 244 11.73 4.92 -8.95
N ARG A 245 11.47 4.14 -9.98
CA ARG A 245 10.80 2.83 -9.86
C ARG A 245 11.65 1.86 -9.05
N PRO A 246 11.07 1.11 -8.10
CA PRO A 246 11.79 0.14 -7.28
C PRO A 246 12.14 -1.13 -8.09
N THR A 247 13.27 -1.10 -8.79
CA THR A 247 13.89 -2.28 -9.40
C THR A 247 14.85 -2.94 -8.39
N PRO A 248 15.16 -4.24 -8.50
CA PRO A 248 16.11 -4.90 -7.61
C PRO A 248 17.43 -4.12 -7.46
N ASN A 249 18.06 -3.74 -8.58
CA ASN A 249 19.34 -3.02 -8.56
C ASN A 249 19.26 -1.65 -7.87
N ALA A 250 18.19 -0.89 -8.10
CA ALA A 250 18.00 0.40 -7.46
C ALA A 250 17.74 0.26 -5.95
N VAL A 251 17.04 -0.81 -5.54
CA VAL A 251 16.82 -1.15 -4.13
C VAL A 251 18.13 -1.59 -3.48
N PHE A 252 18.90 -2.47 -4.12
CA PHE A 252 20.20 -2.94 -3.60
C PHE A 252 21.19 -1.78 -3.40
N ALA A 253 21.27 -0.86 -4.36
CA ALA A 253 22.11 0.33 -4.22
C ALA A 253 21.79 1.13 -2.95
N ARG A 254 20.51 1.29 -2.60
CA ARG A 254 20.08 1.98 -1.38
C ARG A 254 20.30 1.16 -0.13
N LEU A 255 20.04 -0.14 -0.16
CA LEU A 255 20.31 -1.04 0.97
C LEU A 255 21.80 -1.01 1.35
N ILE A 256 22.70 -1.01 0.37
CA ILE A 256 24.15 -0.96 0.60
C ILE A 256 24.60 0.45 1.02
N LYS A 257 24.16 1.50 0.31
CA LYS A 257 24.63 2.87 0.52
C LYS A 257 24.05 3.49 1.79
N GLN A 258 22.75 3.36 2.01
CA GLN A 258 22.03 4.02 3.10
C GLN A 258 21.94 3.15 4.36
N LYS A 259 22.18 1.85 4.23
CA LYS A 259 22.16 0.87 5.33
C LYS A 259 20.92 0.97 6.21
N PRO A 260 19.70 0.92 5.63
CA PRO A 260 18.49 0.97 6.42
C PRO A 260 18.42 -0.21 7.39
N THR A 261 17.76 0.02 8.53
CA THR A 261 17.49 -1.00 9.54
C THR A 261 16.15 -1.68 9.34
N VAL A 262 15.22 -0.99 8.68
CA VAL A 262 13.87 -1.51 8.36
C VAL A 262 13.61 -1.29 6.87
N PHE A 263 13.21 -2.38 6.18
CA PHE A 263 12.88 -2.36 4.76
C PHE A 263 11.44 -2.81 4.53
N TYR A 264 10.70 -2.03 3.75
CA TYR A 264 9.34 -2.35 3.34
C TYR A 264 9.29 -2.64 1.85
N GLY A 265 8.91 -3.85 1.50
CA GLY A 265 8.72 -4.30 0.13
C GLY A 265 7.30 -4.83 -0.11
N VAL A 266 7.08 -5.33 -1.32
CA VAL A 266 5.90 -6.08 -1.71
C VAL A 266 6.33 -7.47 -2.20
N PRO A 267 5.48 -8.50 -2.15
CA PRO A 267 5.86 -9.86 -2.54
C PRO A 267 6.55 -9.97 -3.89
N THR A 268 6.01 -9.29 -4.91
CA THR A 268 6.60 -9.28 -6.26
C THR A 268 8.02 -8.70 -6.31
N LEU A 269 8.32 -7.71 -5.46
CA LEU A 269 9.67 -7.16 -5.34
C LEU A 269 10.61 -8.16 -4.65
N TYR A 270 10.19 -8.83 -3.59
CA TYR A 270 11.00 -9.87 -2.92
C TYR A 270 11.32 -11.03 -3.86
N VAL A 271 10.35 -11.46 -4.68
CA VAL A 271 10.58 -12.47 -5.74
C VAL A 271 11.65 -11.99 -6.73
N ALA A 272 11.50 -10.76 -7.24
CA ALA A 272 12.46 -10.19 -8.18
C ALA A 272 13.86 -10.00 -7.59
N MET A 273 13.96 -9.61 -6.30
CA MET A 273 15.23 -9.48 -5.59
C MET A 273 15.93 -10.83 -5.42
N LEU A 274 15.19 -11.91 -5.09
CA LEU A 274 15.72 -13.27 -4.98
C LEU A 274 16.18 -13.86 -6.32
N ALA A 275 15.57 -13.42 -7.42
CA ALA A 275 15.92 -13.87 -8.77
C ALA A 275 17.09 -13.05 -9.39
N ALA A 276 17.53 -11.97 -8.73
CA ALA A 276 18.58 -11.12 -9.25
C ALA A 276 19.98 -11.62 -8.83
N ASP A 277 20.93 -11.64 -9.76
CA ASP A 277 22.30 -12.11 -9.53
C ASP A 277 23.09 -11.30 -8.50
N ALA A 278 22.68 -10.04 -8.24
CA ALA A 278 23.39 -9.08 -7.39
C ALA A 278 22.73 -8.85 -6.03
N LEU A 279 21.97 -9.82 -5.51
CA LEU A 279 21.38 -9.72 -4.17
C LEU A 279 22.50 -9.55 -3.12
N PRO A 280 22.54 -8.44 -2.35
CA PRO A 280 23.63 -8.18 -1.40
C PRO A 280 23.72 -9.23 -0.31
N ASP A 281 24.95 -9.58 0.06
CA ASP A 281 25.22 -10.46 1.19
C ASP A 281 24.83 -9.79 2.52
N ARG A 282 24.54 -10.62 3.52
CA ARG A 282 24.08 -10.17 4.84
C ARG A 282 25.03 -9.18 5.53
N ASP A 283 26.34 -9.32 5.37
CA ASP A 283 27.36 -8.45 5.96
C ASP A 283 27.38 -7.04 5.34
N GLN A 284 26.86 -6.89 4.13
CA GLN A 284 26.68 -5.61 3.45
C GLN A 284 25.46 -4.83 3.96
N LEU A 285 24.53 -5.50 4.66
CA LEU A 285 23.24 -4.97 5.11
C LEU A 285 23.26 -4.61 6.60
N LYS A 286 22.27 -3.77 7.02
CA LYS A 286 21.99 -3.50 8.44
C LYS A 286 20.53 -3.79 8.81
N LEU A 287 19.85 -4.58 7.99
CA LEU A 287 18.43 -4.90 8.20
C LEU A 287 18.24 -5.67 9.51
N ARG A 288 17.36 -5.17 10.36
CA ARG A 288 16.84 -5.88 11.54
C ARG A 288 15.44 -6.43 11.32
N LEU A 289 14.73 -5.85 10.33
CA LEU A 289 13.34 -6.18 10.03
C LEU A 289 13.02 -5.88 8.57
N CYS A 290 12.27 -6.80 7.95
CA CYS A 290 11.61 -6.58 6.68
C CYS A 290 10.09 -6.69 6.88
N VAL A 291 9.32 -5.98 6.04
CA VAL A 291 7.85 -6.02 6.06
C VAL A 291 7.34 -6.24 4.64
N SER A 292 6.33 -7.07 4.50
CA SER A 292 5.64 -7.36 3.24
C SER A 292 4.15 -7.09 3.38
N ALA A 293 3.54 -6.48 2.40
CA ALA A 293 2.09 -6.32 2.31
C ALA A 293 1.65 -6.01 0.86
N GLY A 294 0.32 -5.95 0.66
CA GLY A 294 -0.31 -5.60 -0.62
C GLY A 294 -0.73 -6.81 -1.44
N GLU A 295 -0.07 -7.94 -1.27
CA GLU A 295 -0.39 -9.25 -1.81
C GLU A 295 0.00 -10.31 -0.75
N ALA A 296 -0.45 -11.55 -0.90
CA ALA A 296 0.00 -12.63 -0.02
C ALA A 296 1.46 -13.00 -0.32
N LEU A 297 2.31 -13.01 0.69
CA LEU A 297 3.71 -13.44 0.56
C LEU A 297 3.78 -14.97 0.46
N PRO A 298 4.27 -15.55 -0.66
CA PRO A 298 4.49 -16.99 -0.73
C PRO A 298 5.47 -17.45 0.36
N ARG A 299 5.16 -18.60 0.97
CA ARG A 299 5.97 -19.17 2.07
C ARG A 299 7.45 -19.29 1.69
N GLU A 300 7.73 -19.88 0.54
CA GLU A 300 9.07 -20.15 0.04
C GLU A 300 9.88 -18.85 -0.17
N VAL A 301 9.21 -17.80 -0.64
CA VAL A 301 9.84 -16.48 -0.82
C VAL A 301 10.22 -15.88 0.54
N GLY A 302 9.30 -15.93 1.50
CA GLY A 302 9.54 -15.45 2.86
C GLY A 302 10.70 -16.19 3.54
N GLU A 303 10.69 -17.52 3.50
CA GLU A 303 11.74 -18.38 4.09
C GLU A 303 13.12 -18.14 3.44
N ARG A 304 13.18 -18.13 2.10
CA ARG A 304 14.45 -17.93 1.37
C ARG A 304 15.04 -16.53 1.60
N PHE A 305 14.23 -15.49 1.51
CA PHE A 305 14.71 -14.13 1.69
C PHE A 305 15.16 -13.88 3.14
N SER A 306 14.36 -14.32 4.13
CA SER A 306 14.70 -14.21 5.55
C SER A 306 15.99 -14.95 5.89
N ALA A 307 16.19 -16.16 5.36
CA ALA A 307 17.44 -16.92 5.55
C ALA A 307 18.65 -16.18 4.97
N HIS A 308 18.50 -15.55 3.80
CA HIS A 308 19.59 -14.81 3.13
C HIS A 308 19.97 -13.54 3.90
N VAL A 309 18.99 -12.68 4.22
CA VAL A 309 19.26 -11.38 4.88
C VAL A 309 19.46 -11.49 6.38
N GLY A 310 18.99 -12.58 7.00
CA GLY A 310 19.16 -12.89 8.42
C GLY A 310 18.24 -12.11 9.35
N CYS A 311 17.08 -11.66 8.86
CA CYS A 311 16.02 -11.07 9.69
C CYS A 311 14.62 -11.50 9.19
N ASP A 312 13.63 -11.37 10.06
CA ASP A 312 12.24 -11.71 9.75
C ASP A 312 11.65 -10.81 8.66
N ILE A 313 10.75 -11.38 7.84
CA ILE A 313 9.79 -10.62 7.04
C ILE A 313 8.43 -10.74 7.71
N LEU A 314 7.89 -9.64 8.20
CA LEU A 314 6.53 -9.59 8.72
C LEU A 314 5.58 -9.37 7.56
N ASP A 315 4.96 -10.45 7.07
CA ASP A 315 3.85 -10.32 6.13
C ASP A 315 2.59 -9.90 6.87
N GLY A 316 1.82 -8.99 6.26
CA GLY A 316 0.61 -8.46 6.84
C GLY A 316 -0.43 -8.04 5.81
N LEU A 317 -1.68 -8.02 6.25
CA LEU A 317 -2.81 -7.51 5.48
C LEU A 317 -3.17 -6.11 5.95
N GLY A 318 -3.27 -5.22 4.98
CA GLY A 318 -3.81 -3.88 5.13
C GLY A 318 -4.73 -3.51 3.98
N SER A 319 -5.45 -2.43 4.12
CA SER A 319 -6.26 -1.87 3.03
C SER A 319 -6.25 -0.35 3.07
N THR A 320 -6.65 0.29 1.97
CA THR A 320 -6.82 1.74 1.93
C THR A 320 -7.92 2.17 2.91
N GLU A 321 -8.96 1.37 3.05
CA GLU A 321 -10.12 1.62 3.93
C GLU A 321 -9.77 1.58 5.42
N MET A 322 -8.75 0.80 5.79
CA MET A 322 -8.21 0.75 7.17
C MET A 322 -6.89 1.53 7.31
N LEU A 323 -6.51 2.25 6.27
CA LEU A 323 -5.30 3.06 6.11
C LEU A 323 -4.00 2.26 6.11
N HIS A 324 -3.87 1.22 6.89
CA HIS A 324 -2.64 0.41 6.95
C HIS A 324 -2.93 -1.03 7.38
N ILE A 325 -1.90 -1.73 7.85
CA ILE A 325 -1.93 -3.12 8.27
C ILE A 325 -2.72 -3.29 9.57
N PHE A 326 -3.65 -4.24 9.58
CA PHE A 326 -4.49 -4.64 10.73
C PHE A 326 -4.37 -6.13 11.08
N LEU A 327 -3.80 -6.96 10.20
CA LEU A 327 -3.30 -8.32 10.47
C LEU A 327 -1.80 -8.34 10.19
N SER A 328 -1.00 -8.95 11.04
CA SER A 328 0.44 -9.03 10.83
C SER A 328 1.07 -10.21 11.55
N ASN A 329 2.09 -10.79 10.95
CA ASN A 329 3.04 -11.63 11.65
C ASN A 329 3.78 -10.82 12.73
N ARG A 330 4.41 -11.51 13.67
CA ARG A 330 5.19 -10.91 14.76
C ARG A 330 6.64 -11.40 14.70
N SER A 331 7.58 -10.52 15.00
CA SER A 331 8.99 -10.89 15.08
C SER A 331 9.20 -12.02 16.09
N GLY A 332 9.99 -13.03 15.71
CA GLY A 332 10.20 -14.24 16.50
C GLY A 332 9.04 -15.24 16.54
N ALA A 333 7.91 -14.94 15.86
CA ALA A 333 6.74 -15.81 15.75
C ALA A 333 6.11 -15.78 14.34
N VAL A 334 6.95 -15.65 13.32
CA VAL A 334 6.50 -15.58 11.93
C VAL A 334 6.01 -16.94 11.45
N ARG A 335 4.83 -16.96 10.84
CA ARG A 335 4.31 -18.11 10.08
C ARG A 335 4.14 -17.72 8.62
N TYR A 336 5.16 -17.99 7.80
CA TYR A 336 5.09 -17.71 6.37
C TYR A 336 3.93 -18.44 5.70
N GLY A 337 3.28 -17.78 4.76
CA GLY A 337 2.04 -18.25 4.12
C GLY A 337 0.76 -17.86 4.88
N THR A 338 0.88 -17.09 5.96
CA THR A 338 -0.25 -16.49 6.68
C THR A 338 -0.05 -14.98 6.78
N SER A 339 -1.16 -14.23 6.91
CA SER A 339 -1.12 -12.79 7.21
C SER A 339 -0.92 -12.49 8.71
N GLY A 340 -0.64 -13.52 9.52
CA GLY A 340 -0.41 -13.38 10.97
C GLY A 340 -1.68 -13.30 11.79
N THR A 341 -1.61 -12.55 12.88
CA THR A 341 -2.69 -12.38 13.88
C THR A 341 -3.15 -10.92 13.92
N PRO A 342 -4.33 -10.61 14.50
CA PRO A 342 -4.80 -9.23 14.63
C PRO A 342 -3.79 -8.30 15.27
N VAL A 343 -3.61 -7.12 14.69
CA VAL A 343 -2.85 -6.03 15.31
C VAL A 343 -3.62 -5.58 16.55
N PRO A 344 -2.96 -5.37 17.71
CA PRO A 344 -3.63 -4.90 18.93
C PRO A 344 -4.48 -3.65 18.66
N GLY A 345 -5.73 -3.65 19.12
CA GLY A 345 -6.68 -2.57 18.88
C GLY A 345 -7.58 -2.77 17.66
N TYR A 346 -7.35 -3.83 16.87
CA TYR A 346 -8.26 -4.25 15.81
C TYR A 346 -8.97 -5.56 16.20
N GLU A 347 -10.25 -5.66 15.81
CA GLU A 347 -11.05 -6.87 15.92
C GLU A 347 -11.33 -7.42 14.51
N MET A 348 -11.32 -8.75 14.38
CA MET A 348 -11.59 -9.47 13.12
C MET A 348 -12.80 -10.37 13.28
N ALA A 349 -13.62 -10.44 12.24
CA ALA A 349 -14.70 -11.41 12.14
C ALA A 349 -14.70 -12.05 10.74
N LEU A 350 -14.85 -13.37 10.69
CA LEU A 350 -15.11 -14.11 9.45
C LEU A 350 -16.59 -14.48 9.39
N ARG A 351 -17.28 -14.07 8.31
CA ARG A 351 -18.73 -14.24 8.17
C ARG A 351 -19.07 -14.92 6.84
N ASP A 352 -20.13 -15.72 6.86
CA ASP A 352 -20.71 -16.34 5.67
C ASP A 352 -21.55 -15.32 4.85
N GLU A 353 -22.21 -15.82 3.80
CA GLU A 353 -23.09 -15.02 2.93
C GLU A 353 -24.35 -14.49 3.64
N HIS A 354 -24.72 -15.06 4.79
CA HIS A 354 -25.84 -14.66 5.64
C HIS A 354 -25.40 -13.73 6.79
N GLY A 355 -24.11 -13.39 6.87
CA GLY A 355 -23.54 -12.55 7.92
C GLY A 355 -23.28 -13.27 9.24
N GLN A 356 -23.41 -14.62 9.28
CA GLN A 356 -23.15 -15.42 10.47
C GLN A 356 -21.65 -15.76 10.57
N SER A 357 -21.15 -15.87 11.79
CA SER A 357 -19.75 -16.27 12.02
C SER A 357 -19.51 -17.68 11.51
N VAL A 358 -18.39 -17.90 10.80
CA VAL A 358 -17.96 -19.22 10.34
C VAL A 358 -17.15 -19.93 11.43
N ALA A 359 -17.05 -21.27 11.34
CA ALA A 359 -16.21 -22.07 12.24
C ALA A 359 -14.71 -21.85 11.97
N VAL A 360 -13.87 -22.17 12.96
CA VAL A 360 -12.40 -22.19 12.80
C VAL A 360 -12.02 -23.16 11.69
N GLY A 361 -11.21 -22.70 10.74
CA GLY A 361 -10.81 -23.43 9.55
C GLY A 361 -11.70 -23.22 8.34
N ASP A 362 -12.91 -22.71 8.50
CA ASP A 362 -13.81 -22.42 7.39
C ASP A 362 -13.49 -21.08 6.73
N ILE A 363 -13.83 -20.96 5.43
CA ILE A 363 -13.64 -19.72 4.66
C ILE A 363 -14.80 -18.76 4.93
N GLY A 364 -14.49 -17.51 5.32
CA GLY A 364 -15.47 -16.44 5.49
C GLY A 364 -15.03 -15.13 4.87
N ASP A 365 -16.00 -14.22 4.64
CA ASP A 365 -15.71 -12.82 4.33
C ASP A 365 -15.08 -12.14 5.54
N LEU A 366 -13.95 -11.44 5.32
CA LEU A 366 -13.24 -10.76 6.39
C LEU A 366 -13.85 -9.38 6.67
N TYR A 367 -14.23 -9.17 7.92
CA TYR A 367 -14.66 -7.91 8.49
C TYR A 367 -13.64 -7.43 9.53
N ILE A 368 -13.37 -6.13 9.53
CA ILE A 368 -12.41 -5.48 10.41
C ILE A 368 -13.10 -4.37 11.19
N LYS A 369 -12.85 -4.29 12.50
CA LYS A 369 -13.21 -3.16 13.33
C LYS A 369 -11.94 -2.58 13.95
N GLY A 370 -11.77 -1.26 13.86
CA GLY A 370 -10.59 -0.58 14.42
C GLY A 370 -10.63 0.93 14.20
N PRO A 371 -9.83 1.68 14.95
CA PRO A 371 -9.94 3.14 15.03
C PRO A 371 -9.38 3.87 13.80
N SER A 372 -8.70 3.18 12.87
CA SER A 372 -8.18 3.78 11.65
C SER A 372 -9.09 3.62 10.43
N ALA A 373 -10.31 3.10 10.62
CA ALA A 373 -11.28 2.95 9.55
C ALA A 373 -11.60 4.29 8.89
N ALA A 374 -11.59 4.32 7.55
CA ALA A 374 -11.95 5.50 6.77
C ALA A 374 -13.41 5.90 7.04
N LEU A 375 -13.69 7.18 6.85
CA LEU A 375 -15.01 7.74 7.13
C LEU A 375 -16.03 7.36 6.06
N LEU A 376 -15.63 7.41 4.79
CA LEU A 376 -16.50 7.14 3.64
C LEU A 376 -15.69 7.06 2.34
N TYR A 377 -16.36 6.65 1.25
CA TYR A 377 -15.93 6.94 -0.11
C TYR A 377 -16.59 8.23 -0.59
N TRP A 378 -15.79 9.18 -1.03
CA TRP A 378 -16.27 10.47 -1.51
C TRP A 378 -17.26 10.30 -2.67
N ASN A 379 -18.40 10.98 -2.61
CA ASN A 379 -19.49 10.95 -3.61
C ASN A 379 -19.93 9.53 -4.04
N SER A 380 -19.81 8.53 -3.15
CA SER A 380 -20.12 7.12 -3.42
C SER A 380 -20.89 6.49 -2.27
N ARG A 381 -22.14 6.93 -2.04
CA ARG A 381 -22.96 6.48 -0.90
C ARG A 381 -23.17 4.97 -0.89
N ASP A 382 -23.56 4.38 -2.03
CA ASP A 382 -23.87 2.95 -2.09
C ASP A 382 -22.65 2.09 -1.78
N LYS A 383 -21.48 2.46 -2.35
CA LYS A 383 -20.22 1.78 -2.05
C LYS A 383 -19.80 1.99 -0.58
N SER A 384 -20.02 3.18 -0.03
CA SER A 384 -19.72 3.47 1.38
C SER A 384 -20.57 2.59 2.30
N THR A 385 -21.88 2.52 2.07
CA THR A 385 -22.81 1.70 2.86
C THR A 385 -22.51 0.20 2.75
N ALA A 386 -22.10 -0.27 1.56
CA ALA A 386 -21.73 -1.67 1.35
C ALA A 386 -20.44 -2.07 2.06
N THR A 387 -19.50 -1.12 2.20
CA THR A 387 -18.17 -1.36 2.81
C THR A 387 -18.14 -1.04 4.30
N PHE A 388 -18.63 0.15 4.70
CA PHE A 388 -18.62 0.62 6.08
C PHE A 388 -19.94 0.29 6.76
N GLN A 389 -19.99 -0.81 7.50
CA GLN A 389 -21.20 -1.38 8.10
C GLN A 389 -21.20 -1.20 9.62
N GLY A 390 -21.60 -0.02 10.09
CA GLY A 390 -21.51 0.38 11.49
C GLY A 390 -20.06 0.53 11.92
N GLU A 391 -19.61 -0.24 12.91
CA GLU A 391 -18.22 -0.26 13.37
C GLU A 391 -17.31 -1.17 12.52
N TRP A 392 -17.87 -1.93 11.57
CA TRP A 392 -17.17 -2.92 10.78
C TRP A 392 -16.91 -2.44 9.35
N VAL A 393 -15.74 -2.76 8.85
CA VAL A 393 -15.37 -2.57 7.44
C VAL A 393 -15.31 -3.95 6.78
N LYS A 394 -16.11 -4.16 5.72
CA LYS A 394 -16.04 -5.36 4.89
C LYS A 394 -14.88 -5.23 3.90
N SER A 395 -13.85 -6.07 4.03
CA SER A 395 -12.62 -5.96 3.22
C SER A 395 -12.81 -6.33 1.75
N GLY A 396 -13.75 -7.21 1.44
CA GLY A 396 -13.88 -7.86 0.14
C GLY A 396 -12.88 -9.00 -0.08
N ASP A 397 -12.20 -9.41 0.97
CA ASP A 397 -11.28 -10.56 0.98
C ASP A 397 -11.90 -11.72 1.77
N LYS A 398 -11.59 -12.94 1.37
CA LYS A 398 -11.93 -14.16 2.09
C LYS A 398 -10.70 -14.71 2.81
N TYR A 399 -10.93 -15.15 4.03
CA TYR A 399 -9.90 -15.67 4.93
C TYR A 399 -10.37 -16.93 5.64
N THR A 400 -9.41 -17.72 6.10
CA THR A 400 -9.60 -18.73 7.16
C THR A 400 -8.82 -18.30 8.39
N VAL A 401 -9.20 -18.79 9.57
CA VAL A 401 -8.44 -18.63 10.81
C VAL A 401 -8.20 -20.01 11.41
N ASP A 402 -6.97 -20.30 11.82
CA ASP A 402 -6.63 -21.55 12.48
C ASP A 402 -6.90 -21.51 14.01
N ALA A 403 -6.69 -22.64 14.69
CA ALA A 403 -6.89 -22.78 16.12
C ALA A 403 -5.94 -21.90 16.97
N ASP A 404 -4.80 -21.48 16.40
CA ASP A 404 -3.83 -20.61 17.05
C ASP A 404 -4.09 -19.11 16.75
N GLY A 405 -5.13 -18.79 15.96
CA GLY A 405 -5.53 -17.43 15.63
C GLY A 405 -4.77 -16.81 14.45
N TYR A 406 -4.06 -17.59 13.63
CA TYR A 406 -3.41 -17.11 12.41
C TYR A 406 -4.39 -17.09 11.25
N TYR A 407 -4.41 -15.97 10.55
CA TYR A 407 -5.26 -15.74 9.39
C TYR A 407 -4.54 -16.07 8.09
N SER A 408 -5.16 -16.91 7.25
CA SER A 408 -4.65 -17.26 5.92
C SER A 408 -5.57 -16.75 4.84
N TYR A 409 -4.96 -16.08 3.86
CA TYR A 409 -5.67 -15.49 2.73
C TYR A 409 -6.23 -16.58 1.82
N ALA A 410 -7.53 -16.53 1.56
CA ALA A 410 -8.22 -17.48 0.68
C ALA A 410 -8.58 -16.91 -0.69
N GLY A 411 -8.42 -15.59 -0.88
CA GLY A 411 -8.69 -14.91 -2.16
C GLY A 411 -9.62 -13.72 -2.01
N ARG A 412 -9.89 -13.05 -3.14
CA ARG A 412 -10.93 -12.01 -3.20
C ARG A 412 -12.30 -12.66 -3.22
N SER A 413 -13.30 -12.00 -2.62
CA SER A 413 -14.69 -12.49 -2.64
C SER A 413 -15.23 -12.63 -4.08
N ASP A 414 -14.76 -11.78 -5.00
CA ASP A 414 -15.11 -11.76 -6.42
C ASP A 414 -14.20 -12.66 -7.30
N ASP A 415 -13.09 -13.17 -6.77
CA ASP A 415 -12.14 -14.04 -7.47
C ASP A 415 -12.27 -15.53 -7.07
N MET A 416 -13.02 -15.86 -6.01
CA MET A 416 -13.21 -17.25 -5.59
C MET A 416 -13.92 -18.05 -6.66
N LEU A 417 -13.37 -19.21 -6.99
CA LEU A 417 -13.92 -20.10 -7.98
C LEU A 417 -14.93 -21.08 -7.35
N LYS A 418 -16.08 -21.26 -7.98
CA LYS A 418 -17.05 -22.26 -7.56
C LYS A 418 -16.99 -23.46 -8.53
N VAL A 419 -16.16 -24.45 -8.20
CA VAL A 419 -15.90 -25.63 -9.02
C VAL A 419 -16.68 -26.81 -8.45
N SER A 420 -17.59 -27.39 -9.23
CA SER A 420 -18.46 -28.50 -8.79
C SER A 420 -19.15 -28.25 -7.45
N GLY A 421 -19.63 -27.03 -7.23
CA GLY A 421 -20.31 -26.63 -6.00
C GLY A 421 -19.41 -26.31 -4.80
N GLN A 422 -18.10 -26.48 -4.92
CA GLN A 422 -17.12 -26.21 -3.86
C GLN A 422 -16.28 -24.97 -4.17
N TYR A 423 -15.93 -24.20 -3.13
CA TYR A 423 -15.04 -23.06 -3.30
C TYR A 423 -13.59 -23.50 -3.48
N VAL A 424 -12.95 -22.97 -4.52
CA VAL A 424 -11.53 -23.13 -4.79
C VAL A 424 -10.88 -21.76 -4.72
N SER A 425 -9.89 -21.63 -3.85
CA SER A 425 -9.06 -20.44 -3.76
C SER A 425 -8.01 -20.47 -4.87
N PRO A 426 -7.97 -19.49 -5.78
CA PRO A 426 -6.88 -19.35 -6.74
C PRO A 426 -5.52 -19.29 -6.05
N ILE A 427 -5.41 -18.56 -4.94
CA ILE A 427 -4.17 -18.36 -4.18
C ILE A 427 -3.64 -19.67 -3.59
N GLU A 428 -4.53 -20.55 -3.10
CA GLU A 428 -4.14 -21.86 -2.59
C GLU A 428 -3.51 -22.73 -3.69
N VAL A 429 -4.07 -22.67 -4.90
CA VAL A 429 -3.54 -23.40 -6.06
C VAL A 429 -2.24 -22.75 -6.54
N GLU A 430 -2.17 -21.42 -6.58
CA GLU A 430 -0.95 -20.66 -6.92
C GLU A 430 0.18 -20.99 -5.94
N SER A 431 -0.09 -21.00 -4.64
CA SER A 431 0.90 -21.36 -3.60
C SER A 431 1.41 -22.79 -3.78
N ALA A 432 0.53 -23.73 -4.14
CA ALA A 432 0.95 -25.10 -4.41
C ALA A 432 1.83 -25.21 -5.66
N LEU A 433 1.52 -24.45 -6.72
CA LEU A 433 2.34 -24.39 -7.94
C LEU A 433 3.70 -23.73 -7.70
N MET A 434 3.74 -22.62 -6.94
CA MET A 434 4.96 -21.89 -6.60
C MET A 434 5.95 -22.70 -5.75
N ALA A 435 5.49 -23.76 -5.08
CA ALA A 435 6.34 -24.70 -4.35
C ALA A 435 7.11 -25.68 -5.27
N HIS A 436 6.93 -25.60 -6.59
CA HIS A 436 7.68 -26.40 -7.56
C HIS A 436 8.88 -25.62 -8.08
N ASP A 437 10.09 -26.19 -8.04
CA ASP A 437 11.37 -25.53 -8.35
C ASP A 437 11.45 -24.89 -9.76
N GLN A 438 10.64 -25.37 -10.70
CA GLN A 438 10.61 -24.83 -12.06
C GLN A 438 9.68 -23.61 -12.21
N VAL A 439 8.82 -23.32 -11.23
CA VAL A 439 7.83 -22.24 -11.32
C VAL A 439 8.40 -20.95 -10.76
N LEU A 440 8.53 -19.93 -11.60
CA LEU A 440 8.95 -18.59 -11.22
C LEU A 440 7.78 -17.79 -10.64
N GLU A 441 6.66 -17.77 -11.34
CA GLU A 441 5.42 -17.13 -10.90
C GLU A 441 4.22 -17.76 -11.60
N CYS A 442 3.04 -17.66 -10.99
CA CYS A 442 1.82 -18.15 -11.61
C CYS A 442 0.59 -17.33 -11.21
N ALA A 443 -0.47 -17.46 -12.00
CA ALA A 443 -1.79 -16.92 -11.68
C ALA A 443 -2.86 -17.93 -12.04
N VAL A 444 -3.86 -18.09 -11.18
CA VAL A 444 -4.98 -19.02 -11.36
C VAL A 444 -6.27 -18.24 -11.54
N VAL A 445 -7.04 -18.62 -12.55
CA VAL A 445 -8.36 -18.03 -12.85
C VAL A 445 -9.40 -19.11 -13.10
N GLY A 446 -10.67 -18.74 -12.96
CA GLY A 446 -11.78 -19.56 -13.45
C GLY A 446 -12.08 -19.20 -14.90
N GLN A 447 -12.23 -20.24 -15.73
CA GLN A 447 -12.79 -20.13 -17.07
C GLN A 447 -14.03 -21.02 -17.17
N THR A 448 -14.98 -20.60 -17.98
CA THR A 448 -16.19 -21.39 -18.24
C THR A 448 -15.92 -22.38 -19.36
N ASP A 449 -16.20 -23.67 -19.15
CA ASP A 449 -16.07 -24.67 -20.18
C ASP A 449 -17.30 -24.66 -21.14
N VAL A 450 -17.29 -25.55 -22.11
CA VAL A 450 -18.36 -25.67 -23.13
C VAL A 450 -19.72 -26.04 -22.54
N ASP A 451 -19.76 -26.62 -21.37
CA ASP A 451 -20.96 -27.02 -20.64
C ASP A 451 -21.43 -25.92 -19.65
N GLY A 452 -20.78 -24.75 -19.63
CA GLY A 452 -21.09 -23.64 -18.74
C GLY A 452 -20.57 -23.82 -17.31
N LEU A 453 -19.68 -24.80 -17.06
CA LEU A 453 -19.10 -25.06 -15.74
C LEU A 453 -17.77 -24.35 -15.55
N THR A 454 -17.54 -23.86 -14.33
CA THR A 454 -16.25 -23.22 -13.99
C THR A 454 -15.17 -24.26 -13.83
N LYS A 455 -14.08 -24.13 -14.60
CA LYS A 455 -12.83 -24.90 -14.47
C LYS A 455 -11.70 -24.01 -13.96
N THR A 456 -10.77 -24.59 -13.21
CA THR A 456 -9.57 -23.93 -12.73
C THR A 456 -8.50 -23.98 -13.82
N VAL A 457 -7.98 -22.83 -14.25
CA VAL A 457 -6.93 -22.67 -15.26
C VAL A 457 -5.75 -21.91 -14.66
N ALA A 458 -4.54 -22.43 -14.83
CA ALA A 458 -3.31 -21.80 -14.35
C ALA A 458 -2.49 -21.24 -15.52
N TYR A 459 -2.03 -20.00 -15.37
CA TYR A 459 -1.02 -19.37 -16.21
C TYR A 459 0.30 -19.38 -15.46
N VAL A 460 1.34 -20.00 -16.03
CA VAL A 460 2.60 -20.27 -15.35
C VAL A 460 3.77 -19.68 -16.11
N VAL A 461 4.65 -18.99 -15.40
CA VAL A 461 5.96 -18.54 -15.88
C VAL A 461 7.00 -19.48 -15.26
N LEU A 462 7.81 -20.12 -16.09
CA LEU A 462 8.89 -21.00 -15.65
C LEU A 462 10.22 -20.21 -15.54
N HIS A 463 11.14 -20.70 -14.69
CA HIS A 463 12.51 -20.19 -14.64
C HIS A 463 13.23 -20.40 -15.97
N GLU A 464 13.03 -21.56 -16.61
CA GLU A 464 13.56 -21.89 -17.92
C GLU A 464 12.41 -22.02 -18.92
N SER A 465 12.30 -21.10 -19.86
CA SER A 465 11.20 -21.06 -20.84
C SER A 465 11.18 -22.26 -21.77
N ASP A 466 12.32 -22.90 -22.02
CA ASP A 466 12.44 -24.08 -22.88
C ASP A 466 11.83 -25.36 -22.27
N ALA A 467 11.56 -25.35 -20.96
CA ALA A 467 10.86 -26.43 -20.27
C ALA A 467 9.32 -26.40 -20.46
N ALA A 468 8.78 -25.37 -21.13
CA ALA A 468 7.35 -25.17 -21.34
C ALA A 468 6.80 -26.16 -22.39
N ASN A 469 6.25 -27.29 -21.92
CA ASN A 469 5.68 -28.33 -22.77
C ASN A 469 4.56 -29.09 -22.01
N ASP A 470 3.84 -29.99 -22.72
CA ASP A 470 2.74 -30.79 -22.14
C ASP A 470 3.20 -31.72 -21.03
N GLU A 471 4.43 -32.22 -21.06
CA GLU A 471 4.99 -33.05 -20.02
C GLU A 471 5.13 -32.26 -18.71
N MET A 472 5.70 -31.04 -18.75
CA MET A 472 5.80 -30.16 -17.62
C MET A 472 4.42 -29.76 -17.07
N ALA A 473 3.44 -29.51 -17.93
CA ALA A 473 2.06 -29.23 -17.49
C ALA A 473 1.47 -30.40 -16.71
N ASN A 474 1.72 -31.64 -17.16
CA ASN A 474 1.27 -32.85 -16.46
C ASN A 474 2.01 -33.06 -15.13
N ILE A 475 3.31 -32.79 -15.07
CA ILE A 475 4.10 -32.82 -13.82
C ILE A 475 3.51 -31.85 -12.80
N LEU A 476 3.26 -30.59 -13.19
CA LEU A 476 2.69 -29.57 -12.31
C LEU A 476 1.27 -29.92 -11.85
N LYS A 477 0.41 -30.46 -12.73
CA LYS A 477 -0.92 -30.97 -12.34
C LYS A 477 -0.83 -32.10 -11.31
N ALA A 478 0.06 -33.05 -11.51
CA ALA A 478 0.29 -34.14 -10.56
C ALA A 478 0.85 -33.63 -9.23
N PHE A 479 1.76 -32.65 -9.28
CA PHE A 479 2.36 -32.05 -8.12
C PHE A 479 1.32 -31.35 -7.23
N VAL A 480 0.38 -30.59 -7.84
CA VAL A 480 -0.73 -29.95 -7.12
C VAL A 480 -1.72 -30.99 -6.58
N LYS A 481 -2.07 -32.04 -7.36
CA LYS A 481 -2.96 -33.12 -6.90
C LYS A 481 -2.45 -33.82 -5.64
N ASN A 482 -1.14 -33.95 -5.49
CA ASN A 482 -0.53 -34.58 -4.32
C ASN A 482 -0.52 -33.68 -3.07
N ARG A 483 -0.82 -32.41 -3.21
CA ARG A 483 -0.80 -31.41 -2.14
C ARG A 483 -2.17 -30.86 -1.76
N LEU A 484 -3.08 -30.80 -2.70
CA LEU A 484 -4.41 -30.24 -2.50
C LEU A 484 -5.51 -31.29 -2.80
N ALA A 485 -6.72 -31.00 -2.32
CA ALA A 485 -7.88 -31.83 -2.61
C ALA A 485 -8.09 -31.98 -4.14
N PRO A 486 -8.53 -33.15 -4.63
CA PRO A 486 -8.58 -33.48 -6.06
C PRO A 486 -9.40 -32.50 -6.93
N PHE A 487 -10.36 -31.78 -6.37
CA PHE A 487 -11.16 -30.80 -7.12
C PHE A 487 -10.46 -29.45 -7.32
N LYS A 488 -9.35 -29.18 -6.60
CA LYS A 488 -8.63 -27.91 -6.60
C LYS A 488 -7.55 -27.80 -7.68
N TYR A 489 -7.04 -28.93 -8.23
CA TYR A 489 -5.95 -28.85 -9.20
C TYR A 489 -6.36 -28.14 -10.50
N PRO A 490 -5.45 -27.41 -11.17
CA PRO A 490 -5.76 -26.74 -12.43
C PRO A 490 -6.04 -27.78 -13.53
N ARG A 491 -7.17 -27.62 -14.22
CA ARG A 491 -7.55 -28.49 -15.34
C ARG A 491 -6.66 -28.23 -16.55
N GLU A 492 -6.28 -26.97 -16.73
CA GLU A 492 -5.41 -26.52 -17.79
C GLU A 492 -4.26 -25.71 -17.21
N ILE A 493 -3.08 -25.81 -17.84
CA ILE A 493 -1.90 -25.02 -17.53
C ILE A 493 -1.40 -24.43 -18.84
N HIS A 494 -1.31 -23.08 -18.89
CA HIS A 494 -0.76 -22.34 -20.00
C HIS A 494 0.57 -21.69 -19.58
N PHE A 495 1.62 -21.96 -20.33
CA PHE A 495 2.90 -21.33 -20.10
C PHE A 495 2.95 -19.99 -20.83
N ILE A 496 3.32 -18.94 -20.11
CA ILE A 496 3.46 -17.58 -20.63
C ILE A 496 4.81 -16.98 -20.22
N ARG A 497 5.27 -15.98 -20.96
CA ARG A 497 6.56 -15.33 -20.68
C ARG A 497 6.52 -14.42 -19.47
N GLU A 498 5.40 -13.73 -19.26
CA GLU A 498 5.16 -12.83 -18.13
C GLU A 498 3.66 -12.74 -17.82
N LEU A 499 3.32 -12.53 -16.55
CA LEU A 499 1.94 -12.27 -16.12
C LEU A 499 1.57 -10.81 -16.38
N PRO A 500 0.33 -10.50 -16.82
CA PRO A 500 -0.14 -9.13 -16.93
C PRO A 500 -0.25 -8.50 -15.54
N LYS A 501 0.47 -7.40 -15.33
CA LYS A 501 0.53 -6.70 -14.04
C LYS A 501 0.07 -5.25 -14.17
N THR A 502 -0.44 -4.70 -13.08
CA THR A 502 -0.67 -3.24 -12.95
C THR A 502 0.69 -2.52 -12.83
N ALA A 503 0.67 -1.19 -12.94
CA ALA A 503 1.83 -0.36 -12.63
C ALA A 503 2.40 -0.57 -11.22
N THR A 504 1.59 -1.12 -10.31
CA THR A 504 1.96 -1.44 -8.92
C THR A 504 2.44 -2.87 -8.71
N GLY A 505 2.52 -3.67 -9.78
CA GLY A 505 2.96 -5.07 -9.74
C GLY A 505 1.84 -6.10 -9.51
N LYS A 506 0.61 -5.67 -9.22
CA LYS A 506 -0.51 -6.60 -8.99
C LYS A 506 -0.96 -7.30 -10.26
N ILE A 507 -1.18 -8.61 -10.19
CA ILE A 507 -1.64 -9.43 -11.31
C ILE A 507 -3.05 -9.01 -11.74
N GLN A 508 -3.22 -8.76 -13.03
CA GLN A 508 -4.49 -8.40 -13.67
C GLN A 508 -5.22 -9.67 -14.14
N ARG A 509 -5.81 -10.43 -13.20
CA ARG A 509 -6.49 -11.71 -13.51
C ARG A 509 -7.63 -11.58 -14.51
N PHE A 510 -8.28 -10.41 -14.60
CA PHE A 510 -9.33 -10.18 -15.59
C PHE A 510 -8.82 -10.32 -17.04
N LYS A 511 -7.59 -9.88 -17.32
CA LYS A 511 -6.98 -10.05 -18.64
C LYS A 511 -6.69 -11.52 -18.97
N LEU A 512 -6.41 -12.33 -17.97
CA LEU A 512 -6.19 -13.77 -18.14
C LEU A 512 -7.51 -14.52 -18.36
N ARG A 513 -8.62 -14.02 -17.83
CA ARG A 513 -9.97 -14.59 -18.06
C ARG A 513 -10.49 -14.33 -19.47
N GLU A 514 -10.11 -13.18 -20.06
CA GLU A 514 -10.53 -12.75 -21.40
C GLU A 514 -9.66 -13.36 -22.52
N GLN A 515 -8.55 -14.01 -22.19
CA GLN A 515 -7.74 -14.70 -23.18
C GLN A 515 -8.47 -15.98 -23.60
N ASP A 516 -9.19 -15.90 -24.72
CA ASP A 516 -9.58 -17.09 -25.46
C ASP A 516 -8.31 -17.81 -25.92
N VAL A 517 -7.99 -18.91 -25.25
CA VAL A 517 -6.96 -19.80 -25.71
C VAL A 517 -7.58 -20.66 -26.79
N GLY A 518 -7.46 -20.18 -28.07
CA GLY A 518 -7.85 -20.92 -29.26
C GLY A 518 -7.00 -22.15 -29.47
#